data_73790adf87bf87ab986d3034e1e3515a
#
_entry.id   73790adf87bf87ab986d3034e1e3515a
#
_cell.length_a   1.000
_cell.length_b   1.000
_cell.length_c   1.000
_cell.angle_alpha   90.00
_cell.angle_beta   90.00
_cell.angle_gamma   90.00
#
_symmetry.space_group_name_H-M   'P 1'
#
loop_
_entity.id
_entity.type
_entity.pdbx_description
1 polymer ?
#
loop_
_entity_poly.entity_id
_entity_poly.type
_entity_poly.pdbx_seq_one_letter_code
_entity_poly.pdbx_strand_id
1 'polypeptide(L)'
;MSKTYLTLMDERTLALMNDDDIKLSFFASRKPGAGSVILDKALEKLRPEGWKNLYLWTDCDCNWQWYIKHGFTLVQEDVYESFSDEHEDYKTYIFKRKL
;
A
#
# COMPACT_ATOMS: atom_id res chain seq x y z
N MET A 1 10.25 17.32 -16.23
CA MET A 1 10.90 16.15 -15.62
C MET A 1 9.83 15.08 -15.36
N SER A 2 10.01 13.87 -15.85
CA SER A 2 9.05 12.80 -15.59
C SER A 2 9.17 12.32 -14.14
N LYS A 3 8.03 12.07 -13.52
CA LYS A 3 8.01 11.53 -12.15
C LYS A 3 8.40 10.07 -12.14
N THR A 4 9.12 9.66 -11.11
CA THR A 4 9.40 8.24 -10.93
C THR A 4 8.11 7.49 -10.57
N TYR A 5 8.11 6.19 -10.79
CA TYR A 5 7.01 5.32 -10.40
C TYR A 5 6.68 5.47 -8.90
N LEU A 6 7.70 5.45 -8.06
CA LEU A 6 7.51 5.57 -6.60
C LEU A 6 6.86 6.89 -6.20
N THR A 7 7.33 8.00 -6.80
CA THR A 7 6.78 9.33 -6.53
C THR A 7 5.31 9.41 -6.96
N LEU A 8 4.99 8.88 -8.13
CA LEU A 8 3.62 8.87 -8.64
C LEU A 8 2.68 8.09 -7.70
N MET A 9 3.10 6.91 -7.25
CA MET A 9 2.29 6.08 -6.36
C MET A 9 2.12 6.73 -4.98
N ASP A 10 3.15 7.38 -4.47
CA ASP A 10 3.05 8.13 -3.21
C ASP A 10 2.06 9.29 -3.34
N GLU A 11 2.11 10.03 -4.43
CA GLU A 11 1.18 11.14 -4.68
C GLU A 11 -0.27 10.64 -4.81
N ARG A 12 -0.50 9.54 -5.53
CA ARG A 12 -1.84 8.95 -5.67
C ARG A 12 -2.39 8.51 -4.32
N THR A 13 -1.54 7.92 -3.49
CA THR A 13 -1.93 7.47 -2.15
C THR A 13 -2.27 8.66 -1.25
N LEU A 14 -1.40 9.67 -1.22
CA LEU A 14 -1.61 10.87 -0.41
C LEU A 14 -2.88 11.62 -0.81
N ALA A 15 -3.25 11.60 -2.09
CA ALA A 15 -4.47 12.25 -2.57
C ALA A 15 -5.75 11.64 -1.99
N LEU A 16 -5.70 10.39 -1.54
CA LEU A 16 -6.84 9.69 -0.94
C LEU A 16 -6.89 9.81 0.57
N MET A 17 -5.81 10.29 1.19
CA MET A 17 -5.67 10.33 2.65
C MET A 17 -6.20 11.62 3.24
N ASN A 18 -6.66 11.53 4.49
CA ASN A 18 -7.00 12.67 5.32
C ASN A 18 -5.86 12.97 6.30
N ASP A 19 -5.97 14.09 7.02
CA ASP A 19 -4.93 14.52 7.97
C ASP A 19 -4.68 13.53 9.10
N ASP A 20 -5.70 12.73 9.45
CA ASP A 20 -5.62 11.72 10.51
C ASP A 20 -5.14 10.36 10.02
N ASP A 21 -4.78 10.24 8.77
CA ASP A 21 -4.31 9.00 8.16
C ASP A 21 -2.78 9.01 8.03
N ILE A 22 -2.18 7.83 8.11
CA ILE A 22 -0.74 7.66 7.96
C ILE A 22 -0.45 6.69 6.80
N LYS A 23 0.61 6.99 6.05
CA LYS A 23 1.05 6.15 4.94
C LYS A 23 2.27 5.34 5.36
N LEU A 24 2.22 4.04 5.10
CA LEU A 24 3.38 3.16 5.22
C LEU A 24 4.09 3.14 3.87
N SER A 25 5.25 3.76 3.81
CA SER A 25 5.98 3.97 2.55
C SER A 25 6.60 2.70 1.99
N PHE A 26 6.92 1.76 2.86
CA PHE A 26 7.61 0.55 2.44
C PHE A 26 7.23 -0.60 3.37
N PHE A 27 6.66 -1.65 2.79
CA PHE A 27 6.34 -2.86 3.53
C PHE A 27 6.75 -4.06 2.69
N ALA A 28 7.83 -4.73 3.08
CA ALA A 28 8.30 -5.94 2.42
C ALA A 28 8.80 -6.93 3.45
N SER A 29 8.49 -8.20 3.24
CA SER A 29 9.03 -9.29 4.04
C SER A 29 9.56 -10.37 3.13
N ARG A 30 10.79 -10.80 3.41
CA ARG A 30 11.44 -11.89 2.66
C ARG A 30 11.29 -13.24 3.37
N LYS A 31 10.84 -13.23 4.62
CA LYS A 31 10.67 -14.46 5.41
C LYS A 31 9.20 -14.80 5.53
N PRO A 32 8.80 -16.05 5.30
CA PRO A 32 7.42 -16.47 5.52
C PRO A 32 6.98 -16.16 6.96
N GLY A 33 5.81 -15.55 7.11
CA GLY A 33 5.25 -15.18 8.41
C GLY A 33 5.80 -13.90 9.04
N ALA A 34 6.94 -13.38 8.56
CA ALA A 34 7.53 -12.17 9.13
C ALA A 34 6.68 -10.92 8.85
N GLY A 35 5.95 -10.90 7.73
CA GLY A 35 5.07 -9.79 7.38
C GLY A 35 3.98 -9.55 8.43
N SER A 36 3.37 -10.61 8.96
CA SER A 36 2.35 -10.50 9.99
C SER A 36 2.91 -9.91 11.29
N VAL A 37 4.11 -10.32 11.68
CA VAL A 37 4.78 -9.80 12.89
C VAL A 37 5.10 -8.32 12.73
N ILE A 38 5.63 -7.94 11.58
CA ILE A 38 5.98 -6.54 11.28
C ILE A 38 4.71 -5.68 11.29
N LEU A 39 3.64 -6.15 10.67
CA LEU A 39 2.36 -5.44 10.63
C LEU A 39 1.80 -5.26 12.04
N ASP A 40 1.78 -6.31 12.86
CA ASP A 40 1.27 -6.24 14.22
C ASP A 40 2.04 -5.23 15.07
N LYS A 41 3.36 -5.20 14.94
CA LYS A 41 4.20 -4.22 15.65
C LYS A 41 3.93 -2.80 15.17
N ALA A 42 3.74 -2.60 13.87
CA ALA A 42 3.40 -1.29 13.31
C ALA A 42 2.05 -0.81 13.86
N LEU A 43 1.05 -1.68 13.88
CA LEU A 43 -0.28 -1.35 14.41
C LEU A 43 -0.23 -0.99 15.90
N GLU A 44 0.52 -1.76 16.69
CA GLU A 44 0.70 -1.48 18.13
C GLU A 44 1.32 -0.10 18.37
N LYS A 45 2.25 0.30 17.51
CA LYS A 45 2.93 1.59 17.60
C LYS A 45 2.02 2.74 17.17
N LEU A 46 1.24 2.54 16.10
CA LEU A 46 0.45 3.61 15.50
C LEU A 46 -0.87 3.90 16.22
N ARG A 47 -1.50 2.87 16.79
CA ARG A 47 -2.78 3.05 17.49
C ARG A 47 -2.75 4.06 18.62
N PRO A 48 -1.74 4.03 19.54
CA PRO A 48 -1.66 5.03 20.62
C PRO A 48 -1.41 6.45 20.12
N GLU A 49 -0.89 6.62 18.89
CA GLU A 49 -0.64 7.94 18.33
C GLU A 49 -1.92 8.61 17.80
N GLY A 50 -3.04 7.89 17.72
CA GLY A 50 -4.33 8.45 17.33
C GLY A 50 -4.61 8.49 15.84
N TRP A 51 -3.80 7.82 15.02
CA TRP A 51 -4.06 7.73 13.58
C TRP A 51 -5.32 6.92 13.32
N LYS A 52 -6.12 7.34 12.34
CA LYS A 52 -7.38 6.66 12.01
C LYS A 52 -7.21 5.49 11.06
N ASN A 53 -6.43 5.68 10.01
CA ASN A 53 -6.23 4.67 8.97
C ASN A 53 -4.77 4.58 8.56
N LEU A 54 -4.36 3.37 8.19
CA LEU A 54 -3.07 3.10 7.61
C LEU A 54 -3.25 2.88 6.11
N TYR A 55 -2.56 3.66 5.30
CA TYR A 55 -2.56 3.53 3.84
C TYR A 55 -1.24 2.97 3.36
N LEU A 56 -1.30 2.18 2.29
CA LEU A 56 -0.12 1.73 1.56
C LEU A 56 -0.50 1.46 0.11
N TRP A 57 0.50 1.36 -0.73
CA TRP A 57 0.29 0.94 -2.11
C TRP A 57 1.20 -0.22 -2.46
N THR A 58 0.77 -1.00 -3.46
CA THR A 58 1.52 -2.13 -3.98
C THR A 58 1.18 -2.32 -5.46
N ASP A 59 1.64 -3.39 -6.07
CA ASP A 59 1.40 -3.66 -7.48
C ASP A 59 1.20 -5.16 -7.73
N CYS A 60 0.96 -5.51 -9.01
CA CYS A 60 0.66 -6.88 -9.40
C CYS A 60 1.88 -7.83 -9.30
N ASP A 61 3.10 -7.29 -9.20
CA ASP A 61 4.30 -8.11 -8.99
C ASP A 61 4.46 -8.55 -7.53
N CYS A 62 3.71 -7.92 -6.63
CA CYS A 62 3.73 -8.25 -5.21
C CYS A 62 2.55 -9.15 -4.84
N ASN A 63 2.61 -9.79 -3.70
CA ASN A 63 1.48 -10.58 -3.19
C ASN A 63 0.43 -9.66 -2.57
N TRP A 64 -0.30 -8.94 -3.43
CA TRP A 64 -1.27 -7.93 -3.00
C TRP A 64 -2.48 -8.55 -2.28
N GLN A 65 -2.83 -9.81 -2.56
CA GLN A 65 -3.93 -10.51 -1.89
C GLN A 65 -3.65 -10.68 -0.39
N TRP A 66 -2.39 -10.70 0.01
CA TRP A 66 -2.00 -10.78 1.42
C TRP A 66 -2.62 -9.65 2.25
N TYR A 67 -2.67 -8.45 1.69
CA TYR A 67 -3.24 -7.29 2.40
C TYR A 67 -4.74 -7.47 2.65
N ILE A 68 -5.48 -8.01 1.70
CA ILE A 68 -6.91 -8.29 1.87
C ILE A 68 -7.11 -9.30 3.00
N LYS A 69 -6.29 -10.34 3.04
CA LYS A 69 -6.36 -11.36 4.08
C LYS A 69 -6.01 -10.82 5.48
N HIS A 70 -5.29 -9.71 5.53
CA HIS A 70 -4.84 -9.10 6.79
C HIS A 70 -5.62 -7.82 7.15
N GLY A 71 -6.84 -7.70 6.66
CA GLY A 71 -7.77 -6.65 7.06
C GLY A 71 -7.68 -5.34 6.29
N PHE A 72 -6.92 -5.29 5.21
CA PHE A 72 -6.87 -4.11 4.35
C PHE A 72 -8.01 -4.14 3.34
N THR A 73 -8.49 -2.96 2.98
CA THR A 73 -9.51 -2.76 1.96
C THR A 73 -8.87 -2.12 0.74
N LEU A 74 -9.15 -2.66 -0.44
CA LEU A 74 -8.71 -2.05 -1.70
C LEU A 74 -9.53 -0.78 -1.94
N VAL A 75 -8.87 0.38 -2.04
CA VAL A 75 -9.56 1.66 -2.27
C VAL A 75 -9.37 2.19 -3.68
N GLN A 76 -8.30 1.80 -4.36
CA GLN A 76 -8.06 2.22 -5.74
C GLN A 76 -7.20 1.22 -6.49
N GLU A 77 -7.55 0.95 -7.75
CA GLU A 77 -6.78 0.13 -8.68
C GLU A 77 -6.55 0.96 -9.93
N ASP A 78 -5.30 1.05 -10.37
CA ASP A 78 -4.90 1.78 -11.57
C ASP A 78 -3.98 0.95 -12.44
N VAL A 79 -3.88 1.32 -13.72
CA VAL A 79 -2.92 0.74 -14.65
C VAL A 79 -1.74 1.69 -14.78
N TYR A 80 -0.52 1.16 -14.66
CA TYR A 80 0.71 1.91 -14.90
C TYR A 80 1.21 1.62 -16.32
N GLU A 81 0.96 2.54 -17.22
CA GLU A 81 1.20 2.34 -18.66
C GLU A 81 2.67 2.05 -18.98
N SER A 82 3.60 2.70 -18.31
CA SER A 82 5.03 2.53 -18.58
C SER A 82 5.55 1.11 -18.35
N PHE A 83 4.87 0.32 -17.52
CA PHE A 83 5.23 -1.07 -17.22
C PHE A 83 4.29 -2.07 -17.86
N SER A 84 3.27 -1.59 -18.58
CA SER A 84 2.32 -2.44 -19.28
C SER A 84 2.86 -2.82 -20.67
N ASP A 85 2.41 -3.95 -21.18
CA ASP A 85 2.74 -4.39 -22.55
C ASP A 85 1.47 -4.74 -23.34
N GLU A 86 1.63 -5.27 -24.56
CA GLU A 86 0.50 -5.61 -25.43
C GLU A 86 -0.40 -6.70 -24.89
N HIS A 87 0.11 -7.52 -23.97
CA HIS A 87 -0.55 -8.72 -23.48
C HIS A 87 -1.05 -8.59 -22.06
N GLU A 88 -0.48 -7.65 -21.28
CA GLU A 88 -0.76 -7.57 -19.86
C GLU A 88 -0.66 -6.13 -19.33
N ASP A 89 -1.68 -5.69 -18.60
CA ASP A 89 -1.67 -4.43 -17.90
C ASP A 89 -0.90 -4.56 -16.60
N TYR A 90 0.00 -3.62 -16.33
CA TYR A 90 0.68 -3.54 -15.04
C TYR A 90 -0.20 -2.76 -14.08
N LYS A 91 -0.78 -3.46 -13.12
CA LYS A 91 -1.74 -2.88 -12.19
C LYS A 91 -1.10 -2.46 -10.88
N THR A 92 -1.61 -1.36 -10.33
CA THR A 92 -1.22 -0.84 -9.01
C THR A 92 -2.44 -0.77 -8.11
N TYR A 93 -2.22 -0.97 -6.82
CA TYR A 93 -3.29 -1.06 -5.83
C TYR A 93 -2.99 -0.17 -4.63
N ILE A 94 -3.99 0.56 -4.16
CA ILE A 94 -3.89 1.34 -2.93
C ILE A 94 -4.83 0.72 -1.90
N PHE A 95 -4.30 0.41 -0.74
CA PHE A 95 -5.02 -0.24 0.34
C PHE A 95 -5.12 0.65 1.57
N LYS A 96 -6.18 0.45 2.33
CA LYS A 96 -6.43 1.14 3.58
C LYS A 96 -6.80 0.14 4.67
N ARG A 97 -6.32 0.34 5.88
CA ARG A 97 -6.74 -0.41 7.05
C ARG A 97 -7.08 0.54 8.19
N LYS A 98 -8.24 0.35 8.81
CA LYS A 98 -8.64 1.11 9.99
C LYS A 98 -7.77 0.71 11.19
N LEU A 99 -7.29 1.70 11.91
CA LEU A 99 -6.45 1.50 13.11
C LEU A 99 -7.26 1.44 14.44
#